data_3d5c128319a22422d3a8ce5833284153
#
_entry.id   3d5c128319a22422d3a8ce5833284153
#
_cell.length_a   1.000
_cell.length_b   1.000
_cell.length_c   1.000
_cell.angle_alpha   90.00
_cell.angle_beta   90.00
_cell.angle_gamma   90.00
#
_symmetry.space_group_name_H-M   'P 1'
#
loop_
_entity.id
_entity.type
_entity.pdbx_description
1 polymer ?
#
loop_
_entity_poly.entity_id
_entity_poly.type
_entity_poly.pdbx_seq_one_letter_code
_entity_poly.pdbx_strand_id
1 'polypeptide(L)'
;MPSTQTNLALPPGHVIDGYRFVRQLSMGGFSIVYLAADPQGTPVAIKEYLPHALAERRVGLMPQVAAANLDAYQSGMMAFYEEGIALARLDHPNVVRVIDFLRANDTVYLVMRYERGRTLHDHIRKHHKEFRESFVRGVFARLLSGLREVHANKLLHLDIKPSNIWLRTDGDPVLLDFGATRQALCQTDPGLRPTYTPGYAAPEQYGNQPDQGPWTDIYAVGASMYACLAATAPQPADLRLIKDRLVPAAGRWAGQYSPQLLNTIDQCMRLAPLERPQSVFTLQRMLATAVPAAV
;
A
#
# COMPACT_ATOMS: atom_id res chain seq x y z
N MET A 1 -2.65 13.15 13.73
CA MET A 1 -2.75 11.94 14.56
C MET A 1 -3.52 10.92 13.73
N PRO A 2 -3.01 9.69 13.47
CA PRO A 2 -3.85 8.67 12.86
C PRO A 2 -4.99 8.39 13.85
N SER A 3 -6.23 8.53 13.38
CA SER A 3 -7.41 8.18 14.16
C SER A 3 -7.33 6.69 14.49
N THR A 4 -7.18 6.36 15.75
CA THR A 4 -7.22 4.98 16.24
C THR A 4 -8.63 4.45 15.99
N GLN A 5 -8.74 3.41 15.17
CA GLN A 5 -9.96 2.66 14.95
C GLN A 5 -10.47 2.15 16.33
N THR A 6 -11.72 2.45 16.67
CA THR A 6 -12.36 1.99 17.92
C THR A 6 -13.29 0.80 17.70
N ASN A 7 -13.48 0.37 16.45
CA ASN A 7 -14.33 -0.76 16.11
C ASN A 7 -13.82 -2.07 16.71
N LEU A 8 -14.72 -2.89 17.21
CA LEU A 8 -14.39 -4.22 17.68
C LEU A 8 -14.11 -5.16 16.49
N ALA A 9 -13.07 -5.95 16.60
CA ALA A 9 -12.81 -7.05 15.67
C ALA A 9 -13.87 -8.17 15.84
N LEU A 10 -14.10 -8.96 14.79
CA LEU A 10 -14.88 -10.19 14.91
C LEU A 10 -14.21 -11.14 15.90
N PRO A 11 -15.00 -11.86 16.72
CA PRO A 11 -14.45 -12.73 17.74
C PRO A 11 -13.73 -13.96 17.13
N PRO A 12 -12.67 -14.47 17.78
CA PRO A 12 -12.07 -15.74 17.42
C PRO A 12 -13.10 -16.87 17.39
N GLY A 13 -12.99 -17.77 16.40
CA GLY A 13 -13.91 -18.87 16.20
C GLY A 13 -15.15 -18.54 15.41
N HIS A 14 -15.43 -17.25 15.11
CA HIS A 14 -16.51 -16.86 14.21
C HIS A 14 -16.33 -17.48 12.85
N VAL A 15 -17.43 -17.88 12.18
CA VAL A 15 -17.39 -18.54 10.86
C VAL A 15 -18.28 -17.78 9.89
N ILE A 16 -17.74 -17.46 8.70
CA ILE A 16 -18.47 -16.90 7.56
C ILE A 16 -18.16 -17.78 6.34
N ASP A 17 -19.16 -18.35 5.70
CA ASP A 17 -19.03 -19.21 4.51
C ASP A 17 -17.93 -20.29 4.61
N GLY A 18 -17.81 -20.90 5.81
CA GLY A 18 -16.82 -21.93 6.10
C GLY A 18 -15.44 -21.41 6.53
N TYR A 19 -15.16 -20.11 6.37
CA TYR A 19 -13.92 -19.49 6.85
C TYR A 19 -14.01 -19.23 8.35
N ARG A 20 -13.09 -19.81 9.12
CA ARG A 20 -13.02 -19.67 10.59
C ARG A 20 -12.01 -18.58 10.97
N PHE A 21 -12.50 -17.50 11.57
CA PHE A 21 -11.66 -16.39 12.05
C PHE A 21 -10.84 -16.83 13.27
N VAL A 22 -9.54 -16.62 13.22
CA VAL A 22 -8.60 -17.04 14.27
C VAL A 22 -8.22 -15.86 15.17
N ARG A 23 -7.77 -14.76 14.58
CA ARG A 23 -7.39 -13.54 15.30
C ARG A 23 -7.25 -12.35 14.35
N GLN A 24 -7.29 -11.17 14.90
CA GLN A 24 -6.94 -9.95 14.18
C GLN A 24 -5.44 -9.93 13.85
N LEU A 25 -5.09 -9.50 12.63
CA LEU A 25 -3.72 -9.23 12.17
C LEU A 25 -3.40 -7.75 12.21
N SER A 26 -4.29 -6.92 11.67
CA SER A 26 -4.13 -5.45 11.66
C SER A 26 -5.48 -4.76 11.69
N MET A 27 -5.45 -3.46 12.02
CA MET A 27 -6.61 -2.61 12.05
C MET A 27 -6.21 -1.24 11.51
N GLY A 28 -6.83 -0.84 10.41
CA GLY A 28 -6.61 0.44 9.74
C GLY A 28 -7.85 1.33 9.78
N GLY A 29 -7.77 2.55 9.25
CA GLY A 29 -8.90 3.48 9.21
C GLY A 29 -10.10 3.00 8.38
N PHE A 30 -9.89 2.09 7.43
CA PHE A 30 -10.90 1.65 6.47
C PHE A 30 -11.24 0.15 6.55
N SER A 31 -10.44 -0.63 7.26
CA SER A 31 -10.56 -2.08 7.26
C SER A 31 -9.93 -2.72 8.48
N ILE A 32 -10.37 -3.93 8.78
CA ILE A 32 -9.72 -4.84 9.73
C ILE A 32 -9.26 -6.06 8.95
N VAL A 33 -8.04 -6.52 9.21
CA VAL A 33 -7.48 -7.73 8.59
C VAL A 33 -7.37 -8.82 9.64
N TYR A 34 -7.82 -10.02 9.29
CA TYR A 34 -7.83 -11.20 10.14
C TYR A 34 -6.97 -12.32 9.58
N LEU A 35 -6.38 -13.11 10.46
CA LEU A 35 -6.00 -14.47 10.16
C LEU A 35 -7.23 -15.36 10.28
N ALA A 36 -7.51 -16.15 9.25
CA ALA A 36 -8.56 -17.15 9.27
C ALA A 36 -8.05 -18.47 8.71
N ALA A 37 -8.83 -19.52 8.86
CA ALA A 37 -8.63 -20.81 8.19
C ALA A 37 -9.77 -21.04 7.21
N ASP A 38 -9.46 -21.50 6.00
CA ASP A 38 -10.45 -21.94 5.02
C ASP A 38 -11.14 -23.26 5.46
N PRO A 39 -12.14 -23.77 4.73
CA PRO A 39 -12.80 -25.04 5.07
C PRO A 39 -11.87 -26.25 5.14
N GLN A 40 -10.70 -26.19 4.50
CA GLN A 40 -9.67 -27.23 4.52
C GLN A 40 -8.64 -27.03 5.64
N GLY A 41 -8.76 -25.93 6.41
CA GLY A 41 -7.83 -25.59 7.48
C GLY A 41 -6.59 -24.80 7.01
N THR A 42 -6.52 -24.41 5.74
CA THR A 42 -5.42 -23.61 5.20
C THR A 42 -5.51 -22.17 5.71
N PRO A 43 -4.40 -21.58 6.19
CA PRO A 43 -4.43 -20.19 6.64
C PRO A 43 -4.64 -19.22 5.47
N VAL A 44 -5.58 -18.27 5.68
CA VAL A 44 -5.89 -17.16 4.76
C VAL A 44 -5.88 -15.84 5.52
N ALA A 45 -5.70 -14.74 4.82
CA ALA A 45 -5.92 -13.39 5.34
C ALA A 45 -7.26 -12.88 4.85
N ILE A 46 -8.11 -12.38 5.75
CA ILE A 46 -9.42 -11.82 5.39
C ILE A 46 -9.43 -10.34 5.75
N LYS A 47 -9.65 -9.48 4.76
CA LYS A 47 -9.78 -8.03 4.91
C LYS A 47 -11.26 -7.66 4.91
N GLU A 48 -11.75 -7.12 6.02
CA GLU A 48 -13.11 -6.63 6.20
C GLU A 48 -13.19 -5.15 5.86
N TYR A 49 -14.16 -4.73 5.06
CA TYR A 49 -14.49 -3.33 4.87
C TYR A 49 -15.19 -2.77 6.10
N LEU A 50 -14.54 -1.85 6.82
CA LEU A 50 -15.09 -1.22 8.02
C LEU A 50 -14.46 0.16 8.24
N PRO A 51 -14.87 1.18 7.48
CA PRO A 51 -14.35 2.54 7.60
C PRO A 51 -14.86 3.18 8.90
N HIS A 52 -13.98 3.43 9.86
CA HIS A 52 -14.33 3.96 11.19
C HIS A 52 -14.98 5.35 11.15
N ALA A 53 -14.77 6.12 10.06
CA ALA A 53 -15.39 7.43 9.87
C ALA A 53 -16.89 7.32 9.51
N LEU A 54 -17.35 6.17 8.99
CA LEU A 54 -18.71 5.96 8.48
C LEU A 54 -19.50 4.93 9.26
N ALA A 55 -18.81 3.97 9.88
CA ALA A 55 -19.42 2.83 10.54
C ALA A 55 -18.77 2.52 11.88
N GLU A 56 -19.58 2.09 12.83
CA GLU A 56 -19.13 1.75 14.17
C GLU A 56 -19.62 0.35 14.55
N ARG A 57 -18.72 -0.50 15.04
CA ARG A 57 -19.06 -1.80 15.64
C ARG A 57 -18.59 -1.84 17.08
N ARG A 58 -19.53 -1.60 18.02
CA ARG A 58 -19.28 -1.64 19.47
C ARG A 58 -19.78 -2.92 20.12
N VAL A 59 -20.83 -3.51 19.55
CA VAL A 59 -21.47 -4.74 20.07
C VAL A 59 -21.90 -5.59 18.90
N GLY A 60 -21.81 -6.91 19.05
CA GLY A 60 -22.27 -7.86 18.02
C GLY A 60 -21.34 -7.96 16.81
N LEU A 61 -21.89 -8.38 15.69
CA LEU A 61 -21.14 -8.68 14.46
C LEU A 61 -21.33 -7.60 13.39
N MET A 62 -22.48 -6.92 13.38
CA MET A 62 -22.85 -5.96 12.34
C MET A 62 -22.32 -4.56 12.65
N PRO A 63 -21.76 -3.84 11.66
CA PRO A 63 -21.48 -2.43 11.76
C PRO A 63 -22.78 -1.62 11.91
N GLN A 64 -22.76 -0.59 12.72
CA GLN A 64 -23.81 0.41 12.80
C GLN A 64 -23.42 1.61 11.96
N VAL A 65 -24.26 1.96 11.00
CA VAL A 65 -24.05 3.08 10.07
C VAL A 65 -25.15 4.12 10.33
N ALA A 66 -24.76 5.35 10.64
CA ALA A 66 -25.72 6.45 10.77
C ALA A 66 -26.41 6.71 9.42
N ALA A 67 -27.70 7.11 9.44
CA ALA A 67 -28.46 7.36 8.22
C ALA A 67 -27.77 8.37 7.30
N ALA A 68 -27.12 9.40 7.84
CA ALA A 68 -26.35 10.39 7.08
C ALA A 68 -25.13 9.82 6.36
N ASN A 69 -24.60 8.67 6.78
CA ASN A 69 -23.40 8.05 6.22
C ASN A 69 -23.72 6.86 5.31
N LEU A 70 -24.98 6.48 5.17
CA LEU A 70 -25.39 5.23 4.52
C LEU A 70 -24.96 5.18 3.05
N ASP A 71 -25.20 6.23 2.30
CA ASP A 71 -24.84 6.32 0.87
C ASP A 71 -23.32 6.26 0.67
N ALA A 72 -22.56 6.98 1.49
CA ALA A 72 -21.09 6.94 1.46
C ALA A 72 -20.55 5.56 1.84
N TYR A 73 -21.14 4.91 2.86
CA TYR A 73 -20.78 3.56 3.28
C TYR A 73 -21.01 2.54 2.16
N GLN A 74 -22.18 2.58 1.51
CA GLN A 74 -22.52 1.68 0.41
C GLN A 74 -21.64 1.91 -0.82
N SER A 75 -21.38 3.16 -1.18
CA SER A 75 -20.49 3.52 -2.29
C SER A 75 -19.07 3.01 -2.05
N GLY A 76 -18.55 3.19 -0.83
CA GLY A 76 -17.23 2.68 -0.46
C GLY A 76 -17.17 1.15 -0.39
N MET A 77 -18.24 0.49 0.03
CA MET A 77 -18.35 -0.97 0.02
C MET A 77 -18.31 -1.51 -1.41
N MET A 78 -18.99 -0.84 -2.35
CA MET A 78 -18.96 -1.18 -3.78
C MET A 78 -17.55 -0.99 -4.35
N ALA A 79 -16.91 0.15 -4.08
CA ALA A 79 -15.55 0.42 -4.53
C ALA A 79 -14.53 -0.61 -3.98
N PHE A 80 -14.71 -1.03 -2.72
CA PHE A 80 -13.88 -2.09 -2.12
C PHE A 80 -14.07 -3.44 -2.84
N TYR A 81 -15.31 -3.77 -3.19
CA TYR A 81 -15.63 -4.98 -3.92
C TYR A 81 -15.05 -4.95 -5.34
N GLU A 82 -15.21 -3.84 -6.06
CA GLU A 82 -14.66 -3.64 -7.41
C GLU A 82 -13.13 -3.70 -7.43
N GLU A 83 -12.47 -3.07 -6.45
CA GLU A 83 -11.02 -3.18 -6.25
C GLU A 83 -10.60 -4.64 -6.09
N GLY A 84 -11.31 -5.38 -5.25
CA GLY A 84 -11.05 -6.80 -5.04
C GLY A 84 -11.22 -7.63 -6.31
N ILE A 85 -12.28 -7.41 -7.10
CA ILE A 85 -12.48 -8.08 -8.40
C ILE A 85 -11.32 -7.78 -9.36
N ALA A 86 -10.88 -6.53 -9.43
CA ALA A 86 -9.76 -6.13 -10.26
C ALA A 86 -8.46 -6.85 -9.84
N LEU A 87 -8.22 -6.94 -8.53
CA LEU A 87 -7.07 -7.64 -7.96
C LEU A 87 -7.12 -9.17 -8.18
N ALA A 88 -8.31 -9.77 -8.16
CA ALA A 88 -8.48 -11.22 -8.38
C ALA A 88 -8.03 -11.67 -9.77
N ARG A 89 -8.02 -10.74 -10.75
CA ARG A 89 -7.53 -11.00 -12.12
C ARG A 89 -6.00 -11.03 -12.21
N LEU A 90 -5.29 -10.47 -11.22
CA LEU A 90 -3.84 -10.44 -11.20
C LEU A 90 -3.29 -11.76 -10.67
N ASP A 91 -2.35 -12.35 -11.40
CA ASP A 91 -1.60 -13.52 -10.96
C ASP A 91 -0.11 -13.27 -11.09
N HIS A 92 0.47 -12.68 -10.05
CA HIS A 92 1.88 -12.36 -10.00
C HIS A 92 2.45 -12.59 -8.59
N PRO A 93 3.62 -13.22 -8.43
CA PRO A 93 4.18 -13.57 -7.11
C PRO A 93 4.43 -12.36 -6.20
N ASN A 94 4.60 -11.16 -6.76
CA ASN A 94 4.85 -9.94 -6.00
C ASN A 94 3.61 -9.04 -5.83
N VAL A 95 2.42 -9.56 -6.09
CA VAL A 95 1.13 -8.90 -5.84
C VAL A 95 0.30 -9.80 -4.94
N VAL A 96 -0.47 -9.21 -4.02
CA VAL A 96 -1.36 -9.97 -3.15
C VAL A 96 -2.35 -10.80 -3.98
N ARG A 97 -2.45 -12.10 -3.67
CA ARG A 97 -3.37 -13.00 -4.37
C ARG A 97 -4.73 -12.98 -3.68
N VAL A 98 -5.73 -12.46 -4.34
CA VAL A 98 -7.14 -12.59 -3.94
C VAL A 98 -7.63 -13.99 -4.31
N ILE A 99 -8.33 -14.64 -3.38
CA ILE A 99 -8.82 -16.01 -3.49
C ILE A 99 -10.35 -16.02 -3.62
N ASP A 100 -11.04 -15.20 -2.80
CA ASP A 100 -12.48 -15.25 -2.66
C ASP A 100 -13.04 -13.92 -2.13
N PHE A 101 -14.37 -13.77 -2.20
CA PHE A 101 -15.14 -12.65 -1.69
C PHE A 101 -16.31 -13.17 -0.86
N LEU A 102 -16.53 -12.55 0.31
CA LEU A 102 -17.64 -12.90 1.16
C LEU A 102 -18.51 -11.67 1.41
N ARG A 103 -19.82 -11.88 1.55
CA ARG A 103 -20.76 -10.85 1.97
C ARG A 103 -21.51 -11.35 3.20
N ALA A 104 -21.30 -10.70 4.33
CA ALA A 104 -21.95 -11.01 5.58
C ALA A 104 -21.97 -9.78 6.50
N ASN A 105 -22.78 -9.80 7.57
CA ASN A 105 -22.78 -8.76 8.60
C ASN A 105 -22.92 -7.33 8.04
N ASP A 106 -23.72 -7.14 6.98
CA ASP A 106 -23.92 -5.86 6.28
C ASP A 106 -22.61 -5.19 5.79
N THR A 107 -21.59 -6.02 5.52
CA THR A 107 -20.31 -5.59 4.93
C THR A 107 -19.77 -6.64 3.97
N VAL A 108 -18.58 -6.40 3.41
CA VAL A 108 -17.88 -7.28 2.48
C VAL A 108 -16.49 -7.61 2.98
N TYR A 109 -16.04 -8.78 2.61
CA TYR A 109 -14.75 -9.34 3.00
C TYR A 109 -13.99 -9.80 1.77
N LEU A 110 -12.70 -9.51 1.73
CA LEU A 110 -11.77 -9.96 0.70
C LEU A 110 -10.89 -11.06 1.28
N VAL A 111 -10.98 -12.26 0.75
CA VAL A 111 -10.14 -13.39 1.16
C VAL A 111 -8.88 -13.42 0.30
N MET A 112 -7.73 -13.43 0.96
CA MET A 112 -6.42 -13.36 0.31
C MET A 112 -5.52 -14.50 0.79
N ARG A 113 -4.54 -14.88 -0.01
CA ARG A 113 -3.48 -15.78 0.43
C ARG A 113 -2.78 -15.18 1.65
N TYR A 114 -2.64 -15.99 2.69
CA TYR A 114 -1.84 -15.59 3.85
C TYR A 114 -0.36 -15.76 3.55
N GLU A 115 0.40 -14.70 3.72
CA GLU A 115 1.84 -14.68 3.52
C GLU A 115 2.56 -14.57 4.88
N ARG A 116 3.50 -15.48 5.14
CA ARG A 116 4.35 -15.38 6.34
C ARG A 116 5.48 -14.39 6.08
N GLY A 117 5.70 -13.49 7.04
CA GLY A 117 6.74 -12.47 6.87
C GLY A 117 6.54 -11.27 7.78
N ARG A 118 6.95 -10.11 7.31
CA ARG A 118 6.81 -8.82 7.99
C ARG A 118 6.73 -7.69 6.98
N THR A 119 6.26 -6.52 7.40
CA THR A 119 6.28 -5.34 6.55
C THR A 119 7.72 -4.86 6.32
N LEU A 120 7.97 -4.23 5.17
CA LEU A 120 9.23 -3.52 4.92
C LEU A 120 9.45 -2.43 5.98
N HIS A 121 8.37 -1.80 6.48
CA HIS A 121 8.44 -0.84 7.58
C HIS A 121 9.06 -1.45 8.85
N ASP A 122 8.58 -2.62 9.27
CA ASP A 122 9.13 -3.31 10.46
C ASP A 122 10.57 -3.78 10.22
N HIS A 123 10.88 -4.14 8.99
CA HIS A 123 12.24 -4.51 8.60
C HIS A 123 13.18 -3.31 8.69
N ILE A 124 12.77 -2.14 8.17
CA ILE A 124 13.52 -0.87 8.28
C ILE A 124 13.77 -0.54 9.74
N ARG A 125 12.76 -0.56 10.60
CA ARG A 125 12.90 -0.24 12.03
C ARG A 125 13.95 -1.09 12.73
N LYS A 126 14.07 -2.36 12.34
CA LYS A 126 14.98 -3.32 13.00
C LYS A 126 16.39 -3.30 12.43
N HIS A 127 16.54 -3.03 11.13
CA HIS A 127 17.77 -3.32 10.39
C HIS A 127 18.31 -2.17 9.54
N HIS A 128 17.78 -0.92 9.65
CA HIS A 128 18.14 0.19 8.76
C HIS A 128 19.66 0.45 8.64
N LYS A 129 20.42 0.22 9.72
CA LYS A 129 21.88 0.42 9.72
C LYS A 129 22.64 -0.63 8.89
N GLU A 130 21.97 -1.70 8.50
CA GLU A 130 22.55 -2.86 7.79
C GLU A 130 22.14 -2.86 6.30
N PHE A 131 21.37 -1.88 5.84
CA PHE A 131 20.83 -1.88 4.48
C PHE A 131 21.94 -1.65 3.45
N ARG A 132 22.27 -2.72 2.76
CA ARG A 132 23.16 -2.68 1.61
C ARG A 132 22.35 -2.30 0.35
N GLU A 133 23.02 -1.68 -0.62
CA GLU A 133 22.41 -1.35 -1.90
C GLU A 133 21.80 -2.57 -2.59
N SER A 134 22.45 -3.74 -2.49
CA SER A 134 21.94 -5.00 -3.04
C SER A 134 20.57 -5.40 -2.49
N PHE A 135 20.31 -5.15 -1.20
CA PHE A 135 19.00 -5.39 -0.60
C PHE A 135 17.93 -4.46 -1.20
N VAL A 136 18.21 -3.16 -1.24
CA VAL A 136 17.27 -2.17 -1.79
C VAL A 136 16.96 -2.50 -3.25
N ARG A 137 17.99 -2.70 -4.08
CA ARG A 137 17.80 -3.09 -5.49
C ARG A 137 17.04 -4.40 -5.64
N GLY A 138 17.39 -5.41 -4.86
CA GLY A 138 16.74 -6.73 -4.93
C GLY A 138 15.26 -6.70 -4.58
N VAL A 139 14.89 -5.99 -3.52
CA VAL A 139 13.48 -5.82 -3.12
C VAL A 139 12.72 -5.02 -4.18
N PHE A 140 13.22 -3.85 -4.57
CA PHE A 140 12.47 -2.98 -5.47
C PHE A 140 12.46 -3.48 -6.92
N ALA A 141 13.46 -4.20 -7.40
CA ALA A 141 13.40 -4.85 -8.72
C ALA A 141 12.25 -5.86 -8.82
N ARG A 142 12.04 -6.69 -7.79
CA ARG A 142 10.93 -7.66 -7.73
C ARG A 142 9.60 -6.97 -7.50
N LEU A 143 9.54 -5.97 -6.61
CA LEU A 143 8.35 -5.16 -6.40
C LEU A 143 7.85 -4.52 -7.69
N LEU A 144 8.77 -3.94 -8.47
CA LEU A 144 8.46 -3.34 -9.77
C LEU A 144 7.98 -4.37 -10.80
N SER A 145 8.37 -5.64 -10.70
CA SER A 145 7.77 -6.68 -11.54
C SER A 145 6.29 -6.84 -11.28
N GLY A 146 5.89 -6.88 -9.99
CA GLY A 146 4.48 -6.89 -9.60
C GLY A 146 3.74 -5.62 -10.00
N LEU A 147 4.34 -4.45 -9.77
CA LEU A 147 3.73 -3.17 -10.13
C LEU A 147 3.55 -3.02 -11.64
N ARG A 148 4.44 -3.60 -12.45
CA ARG A 148 4.28 -3.62 -13.91
C ARG A 148 3.06 -4.44 -14.33
N GLU A 149 2.80 -5.56 -13.67
CA GLU A 149 1.58 -6.36 -13.91
C GLU A 149 0.32 -5.57 -13.54
N VAL A 150 0.33 -4.85 -12.40
CA VAL A 150 -0.76 -3.95 -12.00
C VAL A 150 -1.05 -2.92 -13.09
N HIS A 151 -0.02 -2.21 -13.57
CA HIS A 151 -0.18 -1.17 -14.60
C HIS A 151 -0.57 -1.74 -15.97
N ALA A 152 -0.10 -2.94 -16.32
CA ALA A 152 -0.50 -3.63 -17.57
C ALA A 152 -2.02 -3.91 -17.59
N ASN A 153 -2.61 -4.15 -16.42
CA ASN A 153 -4.06 -4.31 -16.23
C ASN A 153 -4.81 -2.97 -16.03
N LYS A 154 -4.18 -1.84 -16.35
CA LYS A 154 -4.74 -0.47 -16.22
C LYS A 154 -5.17 -0.10 -14.81
N LEU A 155 -4.53 -0.68 -13.81
CA LEU A 155 -4.73 -0.37 -12.40
C LEU A 155 -3.57 0.50 -11.89
N LEU A 156 -3.84 1.29 -10.87
CA LEU A 156 -2.84 2.01 -10.09
C LEU A 156 -2.92 1.53 -8.63
N HIS A 157 -1.79 1.49 -7.94
CA HIS A 157 -1.75 1.08 -6.53
C HIS A 157 -2.17 2.22 -5.58
N LEU A 158 -1.64 3.41 -5.79
CA LEU A 158 -1.96 4.69 -5.12
C LEU A 158 -1.68 4.78 -3.60
N ASP A 159 -1.14 3.73 -2.99
CA ASP A 159 -0.73 3.75 -1.57
C ASP A 159 0.54 2.91 -1.32
N ILE A 160 1.52 2.99 -2.25
CA ILE A 160 2.81 2.29 -2.07
C ILE A 160 3.57 2.97 -0.94
N LYS A 161 3.92 2.19 0.08
CA LYS A 161 4.71 2.62 1.24
C LYS A 161 5.29 1.39 1.93
N PRO A 162 6.33 1.53 2.78
CA PRO A 162 6.94 0.38 3.44
C PRO A 162 5.99 -0.49 4.26
N SER A 163 4.89 0.04 4.80
CA SER A 163 3.90 -0.75 5.53
C SER A 163 2.99 -1.60 4.61
N ASN A 164 2.89 -1.26 3.33
CA ASN A 164 2.13 -1.98 2.31
C ASN A 164 3.02 -2.87 1.41
N ILE A 165 4.31 -2.93 1.71
CA ILE A 165 5.27 -3.86 1.10
C ILE A 165 5.57 -4.96 2.11
N TRP A 166 5.08 -6.16 1.84
CA TRP A 166 5.29 -7.33 2.69
C TRP A 166 6.53 -8.08 2.24
N LEU A 167 7.45 -8.34 3.12
CA LEU A 167 8.59 -9.21 2.87
C LEU A 167 8.28 -10.59 3.40
N ARG A 168 8.17 -11.57 2.52
CA ARG A 168 8.06 -12.99 2.87
C ARG A 168 9.30 -13.45 3.65
N THR A 169 9.23 -14.61 4.23
CA THR A 169 10.36 -15.22 4.99
C THR A 169 11.60 -15.47 4.13
N ASP A 170 11.44 -15.67 2.83
CA ASP A 170 12.50 -15.79 1.83
C ASP A 170 13.05 -14.43 1.34
N GLY A 171 12.45 -13.34 1.79
CA GLY A 171 12.82 -11.96 1.42
C GLY A 171 12.12 -11.42 0.16
N ASP A 172 11.24 -12.20 -0.47
CA ASP A 172 10.48 -11.73 -1.64
C ASP A 172 9.40 -10.74 -1.25
N PRO A 173 9.30 -9.57 -1.93
CA PRO A 173 8.29 -8.58 -1.62
C PRO A 173 6.94 -8.92 -2.26
N VAL A 174 5.87 -8.55 -1.55
CA VAL A 174 4.48 -8.59 -2.05
C VAL A 174 3.85 -7.24 -1.83
N LEU A 175 3.24 -6.67 -2.86
CA LEU A 175 2.38 -5.49 -2.77
C LEU A 175 1.06 -5.87 -2.11
N LEU A 176 0.74 -5.17 -1.03
CA LEU A 176 -0.52 -5.28 -0.30
C LEU A 176 -1.30 -3.96 -0.40
N ASP A 177 -2.60 -4.01 -0.08
CA ASP A 177 -3.44 -2.84 0.23
C ASP A 177 -3.41 -1.71 -0.81
N PHE A 178 -4.21 -1.88 -1.87
CA PHE A 178 -4.42 -0.85 -2.89
C PHE A 178 -5.25 0.32 -2.34
N GLY A 179 -4.99 1.52 -2.84
CA GLY A 179 -5.61 2.75 -2.33
C GLY A 179 -6.87 3.20 -3.07
N ALA A 180 -7.34 2.47 -4.09
CA ALA A 180 -8.46 2.87 -4.94
C ALA A 180 -9.77 3.05 -4.15
N THR A 181 -10.07 2.18 -3.19
CA THR A 181 -11.26 2.30 -2.32
C THR A 181 -11.27 3.61 -1.54
N ARG A 182 -10.11 4.05 -1.04
CA ARG A 182 -9.99 5.32 -0.30
C ARG A 182 -10.25 6.52 -1.19
N GLN A 183 -9.78 6.48 -2.42
CA GLN A 183 -10.02 7.57 -3.38
C GLN A 183 -11.50 7.65 -3.78
N ALA A 184 -12.16 6.53 -4.03
CA ALA A 184 -13.58 6.49 -4.36
C ALA A 184 -14.44 7.10 -3.23
N LEU A 185 -14.16 6.76 -1.97
CA LEU A 185 -14.84 7.33 -0.81
C LEU A 185 -14.68 8.86 -0.73
N CYS A 186 -13.50 9.38 -1.01
CA CYS A 186 -13.25 10.82 -0.98
C CYS A 186 -13.91 11.58 -2.12
N GLN A 187 -14.20 10.93 -3.25
CA GLN A 187 -14.94 11.54 -4.36
C GLN A 187 -16.44 11.62 -4.09
N THR A 188 -17.00 10.68 -3.33
CA THR A 188 -18.43 10.62 -3.03
C THR A 188 -18.83 11.44 -1.80
N ASP A 189 -17.93 11.70 -0.87
CA ASP A 189 -18.19 12.54 0.30
C ASP A 189 -17.11 13.62 0.49
N PRO A 190 -17.42 14.89 0.13
CA PRO A 190 -16.50 16.02 0.32
C PRO A 190 -16.10 16.29 1.79
N GLY A 191 -16.85 15.74 2.76
CA GLY A 191 -16.52 15.79 4.19
C GLY A 191 -15.41 14.81 4.60
N LEU A 192 -15.20 13.76 3.81
CA LEU A 192 -14.10 12.83 3.99
C LEU A 192 -12.86 13.39 3.30
N ARG A 193 -11.93 13.90 4.10
CA ARG A 193 -10.64 14.32 3.55
C ARG A 193 -9.91 13.12 2.97
N PRO A 194 -9.32 13.24 1.76
CA PRO A 194 -8.46 12.20 1.21
C PRO A 194 -7.38 11.82 2.23
N THR A 195 -7.38 10.58 2.66
CA THR A 195 -6.40 10.10 3.65
C THR A 195 -5.17 9.62 2.91
N TYR A 196 -4.32 10.56 2.51
CA TYR A 196 -3.01 10.24 1.93
C TYR A 196 -2.03 9.83 3.03
N THR A 197 -1.06 9.02 2.67
CA THR A 197 0.03 8.71 3.60
C THR A 197 1.12 9.78 3.44
N PRO A 198 1.26 10.73 4.41
CA PRO A 198 2.24 11.80 4.32
C PRO A 198 3.65 11.23 4.08
N GLY A 199 4.37 11.87 3.16
CA GLY A 199 5.72 11.48 2.75
C GLY A 199 5.78 10.48 1.60
N TYR A 200 4.73 9.68 1.36
CA TYR A 200 4.71 8.69 0.27
C TYR A 200 3.76 9.09 -0.87
N ALA A 201 2.69 9.79 -0.57
CA ALA A 201 1.76 10.28 -1.59
C ALA A 201 2.40 11.32 -2.49
N ALA A 202 2.17 11.19 -3.80
CA ALA A 202 2.65 12.13 -4.80
C ALA A 202 1.88 13.46 -4.76
N PRO A 203 2.47 14.58 -5.24
CA PRO A 203 1.81 15.90 -5.22
C PRO A 203 0.41 15.91 -5.83
N GLU A 204 0.20 15.23 -6.95
CA GLU A 204 -1.06 15.15 -7.66
C GLU A 204 -2.17 14.41 -6.89
N GLN A 205 -1.82 13.69 -5.83
CA GLN A 205 -2.82 13.05 -4.97
C GLN A 205 -3.46 14.01 -3.97
N TYR A 206 -2.82 15.16 -3.65
CA TYR A 206 -3.30 16.12 -2.65
C TYR A 206 -4.36 17.10 -3.17
N GLY A 207 -4.67 17.08 -4.44
CA GLY A 207 -5.68 17.96 -5.07
C GLY A 207 -6.71 17.17 -5.87
N ASN A 208 -7.75 17.85 -6.35
CA ASN A 208 -8.71 17.28 -7.31
C ASN A 208 -8.10 17.21 -8.73
N GLN A 209 -6.83 16.82 -8.84
CA GLN A 209 -6.15 16.75 -10.13
C GLN A 209 -6.45 15.42 -10.80
N PRO A 210 -6.96 15.42 -12.06
CA PRO A 210 -7.27 14.17 -12.76
C PRO A 210 -6.04 13.42 -13.28
N ASP A 211 -4.85 13.96 -13.12
CA ASP A 211 -3.64 13.52 -13.81
C ASP A 211 -2.84 12.45 -13.04
N GLN A 212 -3.52 11.49 -12.41
CA GLN A 212 -2.85 10.34 -11.81
C GLN A 212 -2.51 9.30 -12.88
N GLY A 213 -1.33 8.71 -12.75
CA GLY A 213 -0.84 7.73 -13.69
C GLY A 213 0.26 6.85 -13.09
N PRO A 214 0.95 6.05 -13.92
CA PRO A 214 2.08 5.24 -13.47
C PRO A 214 3.14 6.01 -12.70
N TRP A 215 3.36 7.28 -13.06
CA TRP A 215 4.28 8.21 -12.38
C TRP A 215 3.89 8.53 -10.94
N THR A 216 2.60 8.39 -10.58
CA THR A 216 2.11 8.57 -9.20
C THR A 216 2.63 7.44 -8.30
N ASP A 217 2.49 6.19 -8.72
CA ASP A 217 3.06 5.05 -8.03
C ASP A 217 4.60 5.08 -8.02
N ILE A 218 5.22 5.56 -9.09
CA ILE A 218 6.68 5.71 -9.19
C ILE A 218 7.21 6.71 -8.16
N TYR A 219 6.49 7.81 -7.90
CA TYR A 219 6.85 8.70 -6.78
C TYR A 219 6.86 7.96 -5.45
N ALA A 220 5.81 7.19 -5.17
CA ALA A 220 5.67 6.42 -3.93
C ALA A 220 6.74 5.32 -3.79
N VAL A 221 7.15 4.69 -4.91
CA VAL A 221 8.30 3.77 -4.94
C VAL A 221 9.58 4.50 -4.58
N GLY A 222 9.85 5.67 -5.18
CA GLY A 222 11.01 6.52 -4.86
C GLY A 222 11.04 6.91 -3.39
N ALA A 223 9.91 7.36 -2.85
CA ALA A 223 9.74 7.70 -1.44
C ALA A 223 9.97 6.50 -0.50
N SER A 224 9.55 5.31 -0.92
CA SER A 224 9.78 4.06 -0.19
C SER A 224 11.26 3.65 -0.20
N MET A 225 11.96 3.79 -1.33
CA MET A 225 13.42 3.61 -1.41
C MET A 225 14.15 4.62 -0.52
N TYR A 226 13.77 5.90 -0.58
CA TYR A 226 14.34 6.95 0.29
C TYR A 226 14.15 6.59 1.76
N ALA A 227 12.96 6.12 2.15
CA ALA A 227 12.67 5.71 3.53
C ALA A 227 13.52 4.51 3.98
N CYS A 228 13.90 3.60 3.08
CA CYS A 228 14.84 2.52 3.39
C CYS A 228 16.21 3.08 3.82
N LEU A 229 16.68 4.13 3.16
CA LEU A 229 17.98 4.74 3.45
C LEU A 229 17.91 5.68 4.67
N ALA A 230 16.79 6.41 4.83
CA ALA A 230 16.61 7.40 5.88
C ALA A 230 16.11 6.83 7.21
N ALA A 231 15.52 5.63 7.21
CA ALA A 231 14.75 5.04 8.30
C ALA A 231 13.51 5.86 8.73
N THR A 232 13.15 6.86 7.97
CA THR A 232 12.01 7.76 8.21
C THR A 232 11.36 8.11 6.88
N ALA A 233 10.07 8.45 6.93
CA ALA A 233 9.38 8.97 5.75
C ALA A 233 10.03 10.30 5.29
N PRO A 234 10.10 10.57 3.98
CA PRO A 234 10.55 11.85 3.47
C PRO A 234 9.54 12.97 3.79
N GLN A 235 9.91 14.23 3.53
CA GLN A 235 9.01 15.36 3.67
C GLN A 235 7.77 15.16 2.80
N PRO A 236 6.53 15.35 3.35
CA PRO A 236 5.29 15.24 2.58
C PRO A 236 5.26 16.17 1.35
N ALA A 237 4.70 15.67 0.24
CA ALA A 237 4.77 16.39 -1.04
C ALA A 237 3.99 17.72 -1.04
N ASP A 238 2.89 17.82 -0.32
CA ASP A 238 2.16 19.08 -0.10
C ASP A 238 3.03 20.14 0.58
N LEU A 239 3.80 19.76 1.58
CA LEU A 239 4.75 20.64 2.24
C LEU A 239 5.97 20.98 1.36
N ARG A 240 6.38 20.05 0.49
CA ARG A 240 7.45 20.30 -0.49
C ARG A 240 7.03 21.31 -1.55
N LEU A 241 5.76 21.30 -1.97
CA LEU A 241 5.21 22.31 -2.89
C LEU A 241 5.25 23.73 -2.31
N ILE A 242 5.11 23.87 -0.98
CA ILE A 242 5.19 25.16 -0.30
C ILE A 242 6.66 25.56 -0.12
N LYS A 243 7.47 24.65 0.41
CA LYS A 243 8.91 24.84 0.63
C LYS A 243 9.62 23.48 0.64
N ASP A 244 10.31 23.17 -0.43
CA ASP A 244 11.08 21.94 -0.53
C ASP A 244 12.33 22.03 0.36
N ARG A 245 12.35 21.19 1.40
CA ARG A 245 13.47 21.01 2.33
C ARG A 245 14.02 19.59 2.28
N LEU A 246 13.50 18.76 1.34
CA LEU A 246 13.99 17.41 1.19
C LEU A 246 15.44 17.46 0.70
N VAL A 247 16.36 16.91 1.48
CA VAL A 247 17.73 16.73 1.02
C VAL A 247 17.74 15.61 -0.03
N PRO A 248 18.19 15.88 -1.27
CA PRO A 248 18.28 14.84 -2.30
C PRO A 248 19.12 13.65 -1.84
N ALA A 249 18.72 12.44 -2.26
CA ALA A 249 19.44 11.22 -1.92
C ALA A 249 20.90 11.27 -2.36
N ALA A 250 21.17 11.82 -3.57
CA ALA A 250 22.52 12.00 -4.10
C ALA A 250 23.40 12.90 -3.23
N GLY A 251 22.83 13.90 -2.56
CA GLY A 251 23.57 14.76 -1.62
C GLY A 251 23.73 14.11 -0.24
N ARG A 252 22.71 13.40 0.24
CA ARG A 252 22.66 12.87 1.61
C ARG A 252 23.51 11.62 1.84
N TRP A 253 23.58 10.74 0.84
CA TRP A 253 24.26 9.45 0.94
C TRP A 253 25.35 9.24 -0.11
N ALA A 254 25.95 10.36 -0.61
CA ALA A 254 27.11 10.28 -1.48
C ALA A 254 28.23 9.44 -0.84
N GLY A 255 28.79 8.53 -1.63
CA GLY A 255 29.86 7.62 -1.16
C GLY A 255 29.40 6.43 -0.32
N GLN A 256 28.10 6.39 0.11
CA GLN A 256 27.53 5.24 0.83
C GLN A 256 26.80 4.28 -0.12
N TYR A 257 26.18 4.84 -1.16
CA TYR A 257 25.46 4.11 -2.20
C TYR A 257 25.92 4.61 -3.57
N SER A 258 25.69 3.82 -4.62
CA SER A 258 26.07 4.21 -5.96
C SER A 258 25.33 5.48 -6.42
N PRO A 259 26.00 6.36 -7.18
CA PRO A 259 25.36 7.56 -7.72
C PRO A 259 24.10 7.24 -8.53
N GLN A 260 24.08 6.09 -9.17
CA GLN A 260 22.95 5.65 -9.97
C GLN A 260 21.71 5.33 -9.14
N LEU A 261 21.83 4.58 -8.03
CA LEU A 261 20.70 4.34 -7.13
C LEU A 261 20.16 5.66 -6.58
N LEU A 262 21.06 6.53 -6.10
CA LEU A 262 20.70 7.80 -5.51
C LEU A 262 19.99 8.72 -6.50
N ASN A 263 20.52 8.86 -7.73
CA ASN A 263 19.89 9.65 -8.79
C ASN A 263 18.53 9.05 -9.22
N THR A 264 18.38 7.73 -9.22
CA THR A 264 17.10 7.07 -9.50
C THR A 264 16.05 7.44 -8.46
N ILE A 265 16.40 7.41 -7.17
CA ILE A 265 15.52 7.84 -6.08
C ILE A 265 15.11 9.30 -6.28
N ASP A 266 16.07 10.19 -6.51
CA ASP A 266 15.81 11.62 -6.68
C ASP A 266 14.93 11.90 -7.89
N GLN A 267 15.12 11.18 -9.01
CA GLN A 267 14.30 11.33 -10.20
C GLN A 267 12.87 10.83 -9.98
N CYS A 268 12.67 9.72 -9.28
CA CYS A 268 11.33 9.25 -8.91
C CYS A 268 10.58 10.29 -8.05
N MET A 269 11.30 11.01 -7.19
CA MET A 269 10.72 11.96 -6.24
C MET A 269 10.63 13.40 -6.76
N ARG A 270 10.79 13.65 -8.07
CA ARG A 270 10.51 14.95 -8.68
C ARG A 270 9.06 15.37 -8.42
N LEU A 271 8.84 16.66 -8.11
CA LEU A 271 7.48 17.16 -7.84
C LEU A 271 6.64 17.20 -9.12
N ALA A 272 7.23 17.60 -10.25
CA ALA A 272 6.56 17.59 -11.53
C ALA A 272 6.43 16.14 -12.07
N PRO A 273 5.20 15.64 -12.36
CA PRO A 273 4.98 14.27 -12.81
C PRO A 273 5.76 13.91 -14.09
N LEU A 274 5.87 14.83 -15.04
CA LEU A 274 6.55 14.60 -16.33
C LEU A 274 8.08 14.49 -16.21
N GLU A 275 8.67 14.93 -15.10
CA GLU A 275 10.10 14.78 -14.84
C GLU A 275 10.45 13.41 -14.24
N ARG A 276 9.45 12.62 -13.85
CA ARG A 276 9.63 11.26 -13.33
C ARG A 276 9.74 10.24 -14.45
N PRO A 277 10.25 9.02 -14.19
CA PRO A 277 10.07 7.91 -15.11
C PRO A 277 8.59 7.71 -15.41
N GLN A 278 8.22 7.65 -16.71
CA GLN A 278 6.81 7.60 -17.12
C GLN A 278 6.23 6.18 -17.11
N SER A 279 7.05 5.16 -16.89
CA SER A 279 6.62 3.77 -16.79
C SER A 279 7.48 2.99 -15.81
N VAL A 280 6.88 1.94 -15.24
CA VAL A 280 7.60 0.98 -14.39
C VAL A 280 8.76 0.33 -15.16
N PHE A 281 8.60 0.07 -16.46
CA PHE A 281 9.66 -0.48 -17.28
C PHE A 281 10.89 0.44 -17.36
N THR A 282 10.67 1.75 -17.51
CA THR A 282 11.77 2.74 -17.48
C THR A 282 12.49 2.70 -16.13
N LEU A 283 11.75 2.67 -15.02
CA LEU A 283 12.32 2.60 -13.68
C LEU A 283 13.08 1.28 -13.44
N GLN A 284 12.56 0.16 -13.92
CA GLN A 284 13.27 -1.14 -13.86
C GLN A 284 14.63 -1.07 -14.56
N ARG A 285 14.70 -0.46 -15.75
CA ARG A 285 15.97 -0.29 -16.47
C ARG A 285 16.96 0.59 -15.69
N MET A 286 16.49 1.66 -15.05
CA MET A 286 17.32 2.54 -14.22
C MET A 286 17.91 1.81 -13.01
N LEU A 287 17.14 0.89 -12.40
CA LEU A 287 17.62 0.07 -11.27
C LEU A 287 18.52 -1.10 -11.72
N ALA A 288 18.31 -1.64 -12.92
CA ALA A 288 19.01 -2.83 -13.40
C ALA A 288 20.44 -2.54 -13.94
N THR A 289 20.75 -1.28 -14.32
CA THR A 289 22.08 -0.95 -14.83
C THR A 289 23.13 -1.26 -13.76
N ALA A 290 24.06 -2.12 -14.09
CA ALA A 290 25.03 -2.69 -13.17
C ALA A 290 25.92 -1.60 -12.56
N VAL A 291 26.17 -1.72 -11.26
CA VAL A 291 27.38 -1.16 -10.65
C VAL A 291 28.55 -1.81 -11.38
N PRO A 292 29.47 -1.06 -12.04
CA PRO A 292 30.73 -1.65 -12.43
C PRO A 292 31.35 -2.29 -11.19
N ALA A 293 31.74 -3.56 -11.28
CA ALA A 293 32.50 -4.19 -10.21
C ALA A 293 33.68 -3.27 -9.92
N ALA A 294 33.80 -2.83 -8.67
CA ALA A 294 35.00 -2.14 -8.22
C ALA A 294 36.19 -3.06 -8.49
N VAL A 295 37.10 -2.60 -9.35
CA VAL A 295 38.39 -3.23 -9.65
C VAL A 295 39.25 -3.19 -8.40
#